data_92debee58f970bf6c2dc3e5e000d1385
#
_entry.id   92debee58f970bf6c2dc3e5e000d1385
#
_cell.length_a   1.000
_cell.length_b   1.000
_cell.length_c   1.000
_cell.angle_alpha   90.00
_cell.angle_beta   90.00
_cell.angle_gamma   90.00
#
_symmetry.space_group_name_H-M   'P 1'
#
loop_
_entity.id
_entity.type
_entity.pdbx_description
1 polymer ?
#
loop_
_entity_poly.entity_id
_entity_poly.type
_entity_poly.pdbx_seq_one_letter_code
_entity_poly.pdbx_strand_id
1 'polypeptide(L)'
;MEANDPLKNLSILRYLNDADADTAGEERSIYRAIGVEPIINCRGTFTIIGGSVERAETLAAYKEASRHFVQYDELAEGVGRRLAEVTGAEWGMVSDGCAAGLKHVTAACVTGGNPEKLIRIPDLTGFAKTQVIVPGFARNAYDHALRNIGVELVTVDTPAELAAAINPKTALIYTVTGWRAERDDALTLEAIVAIARPAGVPVLVDAAAENFTIPCVHLEAGADVVVYSGGKAICGPQGAGLVLGRKDILMAAWQASAPHHGPGRDNKVGREEMLGLLAAVEAWTIRDHAAEWQVWLDRLALIAQRAEQVAGVETSIEQPVGLNNRAPTLVISWDPAALHITGEQVAEDFARKKPRIAVGNGDGEGRAAIRITPSQMQRGN
;
A
#
# COMPACT_ATOMS: atom_id res chain seq x y z
N MET A 1 -0.88 -50.91 -17.52
CA MET A 1 -0.74 -49.62 -18.25
C MET A 1 -1.31 -48.56 -17.34
N GLU A 2 -0.44 -47.82 -16.63
CA GLU A 2 -0.87 -46.64 -15.88
C GLU A 2 -1.43 -45.65 -16.91
N ALA A 3 -2.70 -45.31 -16.79
CA ALA A 3 -3.33 -44.29 -17.60
C ALA A 3 -2.50 -43.01 -17.48
N ASN A 4 -2.15 -42.42 -18.64
CA ASN A 4 -1.35 -41.22 -18.72
C ASN A 4 -2.19 -40.09 -18.13
N ASP A 5 -2.07 -39.85 -16.81
CA ASP A 5 -2.76 -38.74 -16.15
C ASP A 5 -2.19 -37.41 -16.69
N PRO A 6 -2.97 -36.68 -17.50
CA PRO A 6 -2.51 -35.44 -18.12
C PRO A 6 -2.16 -34.35 -17.10
N LEU A 7 -2.59 -34.49 -15.84
CA LEU A 7 -2.36 -33.52 -14.76
C LEU A 7 -1.17 -33.92 -13.86
N LYS A 8 -0.50 -35.06 -14.10
CA LYS A 8 0.53 -35.62 -13.21
C LYS A 8 1.62 -34.61 -12.81
N ASN A 9 2.00 -33.73 -13.72
CA ASN A 9 3.02 -32.69 -13.52
C ASN A 9 2.46 -31.26 -13.42
N LEU A 10 1.15 -31.10 -13.28
CA LEU A 10 0.46 -29.81 -13.30
C LEU A 10 -0.15 -29.50 -11.93
N SER A 11 0.71 -29.18 -10.95
CA SER A 11 0.35 -29.05 -9.53
C SER A 11 -0.86 -28.14 -9.25
N ILE A 12 -0.94 -26.99 -9.91
CA ILE A 12 -2.06 -26.04 -9.71
C ILE A 12 -3.36 -26.57 -10.31
N LEU A 13 -3.32 -27.08 -11.54
CA LEU A 13 -4.52 -27.64 -12.19
C LEU A 13 -5.03 -28.86 -11.44
N ARG A 14 -4.13 -29.71 -10.96
CA ARG A 14 -4.49 -30.85 -10.11
C ARG A 14 -5.14 -30.39 -8.82
N TYR A 15 -4.54 -29.40 -8.11
CA TYR A 15 -5.14 -28.81 -6.92
C TYR A 15 -6.57 -28.29 -7.18
N LEU A 16 -6.81 -27.60 -8.30
CA LEU A 16 -8.11 -27.04 -8.63
C LEU A 16 -9.15 -28.12 -9.00
N ASN A 17 -8.73 -29.19 -9.67
CA ASN A 17 -9.64 -30.28 -10.08
C ASN A 17 -9.97 -31.26 -8.94
N ASP A 18 -9.04 -31.41 -7.96
CA ASP A 18 -9.26 -32.28 -6.79
C ASP A 18 -10.03 -31.54 -5.67
N ALA A 19 -10.85 -30.53 -6.02
CA ALA A 19 -11.56 -29.68 -5.06
C ALA A 19 -12.43 -30.45 -4.07
N ASP A 20 -12.92 -31.65 -4.45
CA ASP A 20 -13.77 -32.51 -3.65
C ASP A 20 -13.00 -33.61 -2.89
N ALA A 21 -11.68 -33.69 -3.03
CA ALA A 21 -10.87 -34.66 -2.29
C ALA A 21 -10.65 -34.17 -0.84
N ASP A 22 -11.49 -34.68 0.06
CA ASP A 22 -11.40 -34.46 1.51
C ASP A 22 -10.12 -35.17 2.03
N THR A 23 -8.99 -34.47 2.02
CA THR A 23 -7.76 -34.95 2.67
C THR A 23 -7.86 -34.64 4.16
N ALA A 24 -8.33 -35.60 4.91
CA ALA A 24 -8.45 -35.51 6.35
C ALA A 24 -7.10 -35.08 7.00
N GLY A 25 -7.06 -33.91 7.60
CA GLY A 25 -6.06 -33.51 8.58
C GLY A 25 -5.06 -32.41 8.20
N GLU A 26 -4.84 -32.07 6.94
CA GLU A 26 -4.02 -30.91 6.56
C GLU A 26 -4.87 -29.86 5.84
N GLU A 27 -4.80 -28.62 6.30
CA GLU A 27 -5.48 -27.51 5.65
C GLU A 27 -4.98 -27.38 4.20
N ARG A 28 -5.92 -27.57 3.26
CA ARG A 28 -5.63 -27.56 1.83
C ARG A 28 -5.19 -26.18 1.36
N SER A 29 -4.05 -26.11 0.67
CA SER A 29 -3.50 -24.85 0.17
C SER A 29 -2.92 -24.98 -1.23
N ILE A 30 -3.31 -24.07 -2.13
CA ILE A 30 -2.72 -23.94 -3.46
C ILE A 30 -1.21 -23.68 -3.42
N TYR A 31 -0.72 -23.00 -2.38
CA TYR A 31 0.71 -22.74 -2.18
C TYR A 31 1.48 -24.01 -1.89
N ARG A 32 0.93 -24.90 -1.06
CA ARG A 32 1.56 -26.19 -0.77
C ARG A 32 1.65 -27.07 -2.01
N ALA A 33 0.73 -26.93 -2.97
CA ALA A 33 0.78 -27.65 -4.24
C ALA A 33 2.04 -27.35 -5.07
N ILE A 34 2.68 -26.21 -4.82
CA ILE A 34 3.94 -25.78 -5.45
C ILE A 34 5.12 -25.73 -4.46
N GLY A 35 5.00 -26.36 -3.29
CA GLY A 35 6.07 -26.44 -2.29
C GLY A 35 6.27 -25.19 -1.43
N VAL A 36 5.30 -24.25 -1.42
CA VAL A 36 5.33 -23.03 -0.61
C VAL A 36 4.44 -23.21 0.62
N GLU A 37 4.99 -23.03 1.81
CA GLU A 37 4.22 -23.08 3.06
C GLU A 37 3.58 -21.74 3.35
N PRO A 38 2.25 -21.66 3.56
CA PRO A 38 1.56 -20.45 3.98
C PRO A 38 2.07 -19.90 5.30
N ILE A 39 1.83 -18.62 5.54
CA ILE A 39 2.26 -17.87 6.72
C ILE A 39 1.03 -17.32 7.44
N ILE A 40 0.95 -17.52 8.75
CA ILE A 40 0.04 -16.76 9.62
C ILE A 40 0.64 -15.36 9.78
N ASN A 41 -0.06 -14.35 9.25
CA ASN A 41 0.45 -12.99 9.24
C ASN A 41 0.03 -12.22 10.51
N CYS A 42 0.95 -12.12 11.46
CA CYS A 42 0.86 -11.30 12.67
C CYS A 42 1.79 -10.06 12.59
N ARG A 43 2.24 -9.68 11.39
CA ARG A 43 3.19 -8.57 11.21
C ARG A 43 2.58 -7.35 10.52
N GLY A 44 1.52 -7.53 9.73
CA GLY A 44 0.88 -6.45 8.97
C GLY A 44 1.13 -6.53 7.45
N THR A 45 0.88 -5.44 6.75
CA THR A 45 0.78 -5.38 5.28
C THR A 45 2.13 -5.24 4.55
N PHE A 46 3.09 -6.11 4.85
CA PHE A 46 4.38 -6.12 4.17
C PHE A 46 4.32 -6.94 2.87
N THR A 47 4.79 -6.39 1.77
CA THR A 47 4.80 -7.03 0.44
C THR A 47 5.54 -8.38 0.45
N ILE A 48 6.64 -8.50 1.21
CA ILE A 48 7.45 -9.72 1.28
C ILE A 48 6.68 -10.94 1.84
N ILE A 49 5.57 -10.70 2.56
CA ILE A 49 4.70 -11.75 3.09
C ILE A 49 3.28 -11.68 2.51
N GLY A 50 3.10 -11.01 1.35
CA GLY A 50 1.85 -10.99 0.59
C GLY A 50 0.92 -9.80 0.86
N GLY A 51 1.31 -8.83 1.70
CA GLY A 51 0.50 -7.61 1.97
C GLY A 51 -0.76 -7.91 2.78
N SER A 52 -1.93 -7.57 2.25
CA SER A 52 -3.23 -7.87 2.84
C SER A 52 -3.93 -9.02 2.13
N VAL A 53 -4.88 -9.66 2.83
CA VAL A 53 -5.82 -10.59 2.21
C VAL A 53 -7.00 -9.80 1.67
N GLU A 54 -7.32 -10.05 0.40
CA GLU A 54 -8.46 -9.43 -0.26
C GLU A 54 -9.78 -9.87 0.36
N ARG A 55 -10.74 -8.95 0.42
CA ARG A 55 -12.08 -9.22 0.94
C ARG A 55 -12.97 -9.87 -0.10
N ALA A 56 -14.08 -10.46 0.35
CA ALA A 56 -15.02 -11.18 -0.50
C ALA A 56 -15.58 -10.32 -1.63
N GLU A 57 -15.87 -9.04 -1.37
CA GLU A 57 -16.38 -8.06 -2.32
C GLU A 57 -15.36 -7.78 -3.43
N THR A 58 -14.09 -7.63 -3.05
CA THR A 58 -12.97 -7.44 -3.97
C THR A 58 -12.82 -8.65 -4.90
N LEU A 59 -12.80 -9.85 -4.33
CA LEU A 59 -12.68 -11.10 -5.08
C LEU A 59 -13.87 -11.32 -6.02
N ALA A 60 -15.09 -10.97 -5.59
CA ALA A 60 -16.29 -11.07 -6.42
C ALA A 60 -16.21 -10.11 -7.62
N ALA A 61 -15.82 -8.85 -7.40
CA ALA A 61 -15.66 -7.87 -8.47
C ALA A 61 -14.54 -8.27 -9.45
N TYR A 62 -13.41 -8.74 -8.94
CA TYR A 62 -12.29 -9.25 -9.72
C TYR A 62 -12.72 -10.41 -10.65
N LYS A 63 -13.40 -11.41 -10.07
CA LYS A 63 -13.92 -12.56 -10.81
C LYS A 63 -14.91 -12.16 -11.89
N GLU A 64 -15.80 -11.20 -11.61
CA GLU A 64 -16.79 -10.75 -12.59
C GLU A 64 -16.13 -9.95 -13.72
N ALA A 65 -15.22 -9.03 -13.38
CA ALA A 65 -14.46 -8.24 -14.36
C ALA A 65 -13.70 -9.11 -15.37
N SER A 66 -13.16 -10.25 -14.93
CA SER A 66 -12.39 -11.16 -15.78
C SER A 66 -13.19 -11.81 -16.91
N ARG A 67 -14.53 -11.78 -16.85
CA ARG A 67 -15.41 -12.41 -17.82
C ARG A 67 -15.79 -11.55 -19.02
N HIS A 68 -15.47 -10.25 -18.98
CA HIS A 68 -15.93 -9.28 -19.96
C HIS A 68 -14.77 -8.49 -20.57
N PHE A 69 -14.93 -8.09 -21.82
CA PHE A 69 -14.06 -7.11 -22.48
C PHE A 69 -14.68 -5.73 -22.38
N VAL A 70 -13.84 -4.72 -22.17
CA VAL A 70 -14.25 -3.32 -22.05
C VAL A 70 -13.24 -2.44 -22.75
N GLN A 71 -13.68 -1.26 -23.16
CA GLN A 71 -12.79 -0.20 -23.62
C GLN A 71 -12.16 0.47 -22.38
N TYR A 72 -10.80 0.52 -22.34
CA TYR A 72 -10.09 0.89 -21.12
C TYR A 72 -10.24 2.35 -20.72
N ASP A 73 -10.36 3.28 -21.69
CA ASP A 73 -10.57 4.69 -21.37
C ASP A 73 -11.97 4.93 -20.78
N GLU A 74 -12.99 4.24 -21.31
CA GLU A 74 -14.34 4.26 -20.75
C GLU A 74 -14.38 3.68 -19.34
N LEU A 75 -13.65 2.57 -19.12
CA LEU A 75 -13.52 1.96 -17.80
C LEU A 75 -12.85 2.91 -16.81
N ALA A 76 -11.73 3.53 -17.21
CA ALA A 76 -10.99 4.48 -16.37
C ALA A 76 -11.86 5.70 -16.02
N GLU A 77 -12.61 6.22 -16.98
CA GLU A 77 -13.55 7.33 -16.74
C GLU A 77 -14.69 6.91 -15.79
N GLY A 78 -15.28 5.74 -15.99
CA GLY A 78 -16.35 5.21 -15.14
C GLY A 78 -15.88 5.00 -13.71
N VAL A 79 -14.71 4.36 -13.53
CA VAL A 79 -14.09 4.13 -12.22
C VAL A 79 -13.69 5.46 -11.57
N GLY A 80 -13.08 6.38 -12.33
CA GLY A 80 -12.65 7.68 -11.80
C GLY A 80 -13.82 8.52 -11.28
N ARG A 81 -14.92 8.57 -12.01
CA ARG A 81 -16.17 9.24 -11.59
C ARG A 81 -16.75 8.56 -10.34
N ARG A 82 -16.80 7.23 -10.31
CA ARG A 82 -17.35 6.51 -9.17
C ARG A 82 -16.50 6.67 -7.91
N LEU A 83 -15.18 6.65 -8.03
CA LEU A 83 -14.28 6.98 -6.93
C LEU A 83 -14.52 8.39 -6.39
N ALA A 84 -14.70 9.40 -7.29
CA ALA A 84 -15.03 10.76 -6.88
C ALA A 84 -16.35 10.83 -6.08
N GLU A 85 -17.40 10.17 -6.56
CA GLU A 85 -18.70 10.10 -5.86
C GLU A 85 -18.59 9.49 -4.46
N VAL A 86 -17.83 8.38 -4.34
CA VAL A 86 -17.73 7.64 -3.08
C VAL A 86 -16.83 8.34 -2.06
N THR A 87 -15.77 9.00 -2.52
CA THR A 87 -14.74 9.58 -1.66
C THR A 87 -14.88 11.06 -1.40
N GLY A 88 -15.68 11.76 -2.21
CA GLY A 88 -15.77 13.21 -2.20
C GLY A 88 -14.58 13.94 -2.83
N ALA A 89 -13.61 13.22 -3.42
CA ALA A 89 -12.52 13.81 -4.18
C ALA A 89 -13.03 14.38 -5.52
N GLU A 90 -12.27 15.28 -6.14
CA GLU A 90 -12.64 15.82 -7.46
C GLU A 90 -12.60 14.72 -8.55
N TRP A 91 -11.63 13.80 -8.46
CA TRP A 91 -11.48 12.65 -9.35
C TRP A 91 -10.72 11.51 -8.69
N GLY A 92 -10.86 10.29 -9.25
CA GLY A 92 -10.10 9.12 -8.85
C GLY A 92 -9.43 8.42 -10.02
N MET A 93 -8.38 7.65 -9.74
CA MET A 93 -7.68 6.80 -10.70
C MET A 93 -7.15 5.56 -9.99
N VAL A 94 -7.15 4.41 -10.67
CA VAL A 94 -6.47 3.19 -10.21
C VAL A 94 -5.16 3.04 -10.96
N SER A 95 -4.08 2.79 -10.23
CA SER A 95 -2.75 2.51 -10.76
C SER A 95 -2.30 1.10 -10.40
N ASP A 96 -1.21 0.62 -11.01
CA ASP A 96 -0.55 -0.64 -10.67
C ASP A 96 0.35 -0.46 -9.42
N GLY A 97 -0.30 -0.35 -8.27
CA GLY A 97 0.31 -0.01 -6.99
C GLY A 97 0.54 1.50 -6.78
N CYS A 98 0.83 1.86 -5.52
CA CYS A 98 1.09 3.25 -5.13
C CYS A 98 2.28 3.83 -5.91
N ALA A 99 3.38 3.11 -6.05
CA ALA A 99 4.58 3.59 -6.77
C ALA A 99 4.29 3.93 -8.23
N ALA A 100 3.45 3.16 -8.92
CA ALA A 100 2.98 3.50 -10.26
C ALA A 100 2.13 4.78 -10.26
N GLY A 101 1.27 4.97 -9.26
CA GLY A 101 0.52 6.21 -9.10
C GLY A 101 1.44 7.44 -8.97
N LEU A 102 2.48 7.36 -8.13
CA LEU A 102 3.49 8.40 -7.99
C LEU A 102 4.19 8.69 -9.33
N LYS A 103 4.57 7.65 -10.06
CA LYS A 103 5.21 7.74 -11.38
C LYS A 103 4.30 8.43 -12.40
N HIS A 104 3.03 8.01 -12.48
CA HIS A 104 2.06 8.57 -13.44
C HIS A 104 1.73 10.04 -13.16
N VAL A 105 1.52 10.40 -11.88
CA VAL A 105 1.29 11.79 -11.48
C VAL A 105 2.50 12.68 -11.77
N THR A 106 3.71 12.16 -11.51
CA THR A 106 4.95 12.90 -11.85
C THR A 106 5.05 13.11 -13.35
N ALA A 107 4.79 12.08 -14.17
CA ALA A 107 4.76 12.22 -15.63
C ALA A 107 3.71 13.22 -16.10
N ALA A 108 2.53 13.23 -15.48
CA ALA A 108 1.47 14.21 -15.76
C ALA A 108 1.92 15.64 -15.50
N CYS A 109 2.53 15.91 -14.34
CA CYS A 109 3.01 17.24 -13.99
C CYS A 109 4.19 17.72 -14.87
N VAL A 110 4.98 16.79 -15.42
CA VAL A 110 6.08 17.09 -16.35
C VAL A 110 5.59 17.36 -17.76
N THR A 111 4.58 16.61 -18.22
CA THR A 111 4.18 16.57 -19.65
C THR A 111 2.84 17.23 -19.95
N GLY A 112 2.00 17.41 -18.92
CA GLY A 112 0.59 17.80 -19.09
C GLY A 112 -0.24 16.75 -19.82
N GLY A 113 0.17 15.47 -19.81
CA GLY A 113 -0.49 14.38 -20.54
C GLY A 113 -0.25 14.40 -22.06
N ASN A 114 0.68 15.21 -22.55
CA ASN A 114 0.99 15.28 -23.99
C ASN A 114 1.67 13.99 -24.46
N PRO A 115 1.09 13.25 -25.45
CA PRO A 115 1.62 11.96 -25.89
C PRO A 115 3.04 12.03 -26.47
N GLU A 116 3.36 13.11 -27.22
CA GLU A 116 4.69 13.27 -27.81
C GLU A 116 5.78 13.48 -26.74
N LYS A 117 5.42 14.09 -25.60
CA LYS A 117 6.31 14.23 -24.47
C LYS A 117 6.40 12.93 -23.67
N LEU A 118 5.27 12.23 -23.46
CA LEU A 118 5.23 11.00 -22.69
C LEU A 118 6.14 9.92 -23.26
N ILE A 119 6.18 9.73 -24.58
CA ILE A 119 7.04 8.73 -25.23
C ILE A 119 8.55 9.04 -25.16
N ARG A 120 8.91 10.28 -24.83
CA ARG A 120 10.32 10.69 -24.68
C ARG A 120 10.88 10.45 -23.29
N ILE A 121 10.02 10.31 -22.27
CA ILE A 121 10.46 10.02 -20.92
C ILE A 121 11.34 8.75 -20.91
N PRO A 122 12.51 8.72 -20.24
CA PRO A 122 13.00 9.71 -19.26
C PRO A 122 13.89 10.84 -19.81
N ASP A 123 13.99 11.01 -21.14
CA ASP A 123 14.74 12.15 -21.71
C ASP A 123 13.89 13.43 -21.63
N LEU A 124 14.21 14.29 -20.69
CA LEU A 124 13.54 15.57 -20.45
C LEU A 124 14.21 16.75 -21.18
N THR A 125 15.12 16.50 -22.14
CA THR A 125 15.78 17.57 -22.91
C THR A 125 14.76 18.48 -23.58
N GLY A 126 14.80 19.77 -23.25
CA GLY A 126 13.87 20.78 -23.77
C GLY A 126 12.51 20.81 -23.08
N PHE A 127 12.27 20.05 -22.01
CA PHE A 127 11.06 20.17 -21.21
C PHE A 127 11.15 21.37 -20.26
N ALA A 128 10.02 22.03 -20.04
CA ALA A 128 9.96 23.15 -19.12
C ALA A 128 9.98 22.70 -17.65
N LYS A 129 9.34 21.56 -17.34
CA LYS A 129 9.23 20.99 -15.99
C LYS A 129 10.13 19.78 -15.88
N THR A 130 11.15 19.86 -15.01
CA THR A 130 12.20 18.84 -14.91
C THR A 130 12.64 18.57 -13.47
N GLN A 131 12.07 19.29 -12.48
CA GLN A 131 12.45 19.18 -11.08
C GLN A 131 11.24 18.83 -10.21
N VAL A 132 11.47 18.00 -9.19
CA VAL A 132 10.54 17.71 -8.10
C VAL A 132 11.20 18.10 -6.79
N ILE A 133 10.52 18.91 -5.99
CA ILE A 133 11.02 19.28 -4.65
C ILE A 133 10.54 18.23 -3.64
N VAL A 134 11.43 17.81 -2.75
CA VAL A 134 11.18 16.73 -1.79
C VAL A 134 11.76 17.14 -0.42
N PRO A 135 10.96 17.20 0.65
CA PRO A 135 11.49 17.34 2.01
C PRO A 135 12.48 16.22 2.35
N GLY A 136 13.56 16.54 3.07
CA GLY A 136 14.60 15.57 3.40
C GLY A 136 14.06 14.34 4.14
N PHE A 137 13.10 14.50 5.06
CA PHE A 137 12.47 13.40 5.74
C PHE A 137 11.66 12.47 4.81
N ALA A 138 11.18 12.99 3.67
CA ALA A 138 10.39 12.24 2.69
C ALA A 138 11.27 11.39 1.73
N ARG A 139 12.59 11.60 1.72
CA ARG A 139 13.53 10.82 0.91
C ARG A 139 13.55 9.36 1.37
N ASN A 140 13.25 8.45 0.45
CA ASN A 140 13.18 7.01 0.74
C ASN A 140 13.41 6.17 -0.54
N ALA A 141 13.37 4.83 -0.40
CA ALA A 141 13.59 3.93 -1.53
C ALA A 141 12.54 4.09 -2.65
N TYR A 142 11.33 4.57 -2.34
CA TYR A 142 10.23 4.71 -3.31
C TYR A 142 10.34 6.00 -4.14
N ASP A 143 11.22 6.95 -3.78
CA ASP A 143 11.42 8.16 -4.59
C ASP A 143 11.97 7.84 -5.99
N HIS A 144 12.42 6.60 -6.22
CA HIS A 144 12.80 6.12 -7.52
C HIS A 144 11.62 6.14 -8.52
N ALA A 145 10.38 6.05 -8.05
CA ALA A 145 9.19 6.15 -8.91
C ALA A 145 9.13 7.53 -9.61
N LEU A 146 9.52 8.59 -8.91
CA LEU A 146 9.64 9.93 -9.47
C LEU A 146 10.86 10.02 -10.40
N ARG A 147 12.02 9.50 -9.96
CA ARG A 147 13.28 9.52 -10.73
C ARG A 147 13.18 8.77 -12.05
N ASN A 148 12.34 7.73 -12.14
CA ASN A 148 12.07 7.01 -13.37
C ASN A 148 11.51 7.89 -14.50
N ILE A 149 10.96 9.06 -14.16
CA ILE A 149 10.49 10.05 -15.13
C ILE A 149 11.65 10.89 -15.70
N GLY A 150 12.84 10.82 -15.08
CA GLY A 150 14.01 11.60 -15.47
C GLY A 150 14.12 12.94 -14.73
N VAL A 151 13.27 13.22 -13.74
CA VAL A 151 13.32 14.47 -12.96
C VAL A 151 14.49 14.52 -11.99
N GLU A 152 15.00 15.71 -11.78
CA GLU A 152 15.91 16.03 -10.68
C GLU A 152 15.13 16.18 -9.38
N LEU A 153 15.59 15.53 -8.28
CA LEU A 153 15.02 15.72 -6.95
C LEU A 153 15.79 16.81 -6.20
N VAL A 154 15.09 17.90 -5.86
CA VAL A 154 15.62 19.01 -5.07
C VAL A 154 15.20 18.80 -3.62
N THR A 155 16.17 18.49 -2.74
CA THR A 155 15.88 18.25 -1.32
C THR A 155 15.88 19.55 -0.54
N VAL A 156 14.90 19.72 0.36
CA VAL A 156 14.73 20.90 1.23
C VAL A 156 14.32 20.45 2.63
N ASP A 157 14.71 21.18 3.65
CA ASP A 157 14.41 20.83 5.04
C ASP A 157 13.62 21.94 5.79
N THR A 158 13.60 23.16 5.26
CA THR A 158 12.93 24.29 5.89
C THR A 158 11.92 24.98 4.96
N PRO A 159 10.92 25.70 5.52
CA PRO A 159 10.01 26.53 4.72
C PRO A 159 10.71 27.56 3.84
N ALA A 160 11.81 28.14 4.33
CA ALA A 160 12.59 29.12 3.57
C ALA A 160 13.30 28.48 2.38
N GLU A 161 13.91 27.30 2.57
CA GLU A 161 14.52 26.54 1.47
C GLU A 161 13.47 26.10 0.46
N LEU A 162 12.30 25.64 0.91
CA LEU A 162 11.20 25.27 0.02
C LEU A 162 10.77 26.45 -0.85
N ALA A 163 10.55 27.61 -0.26
CA ALA A 163 10.16 28.82 -1.00
C ALA A 163 11.25 29.23 -2.01
N ALA A 164 12.53 29.14 -1.64
CA ALA A 164 13.66 29.47 -2.51
C ALA A 164 13.87 28.45 -3.65
N ALA A 165 13.53 27.18 -3.42
CA ALA A 165 13.71 26.11 -4.41
C ALA A 165 12.66 26.14 -5.53
N ILE A 166 11.49 26.74 -5.31
CA ILE A 166 10.43 26.85 -6.33
C ILE A 166 10.92 27.75 -7.47
N ASN A 167 10.89 27.21 -8.67
CA ASN A 167 11.30 27.93 -9.88
C ASN A 167 10.52 27.41 -11.12
N PRO A 168 10.67 28.00 -12.32
CA PRO A 168 9.93 27.60 -13.52
C PRO A 168 10.08 26.12 -13.90
N LYS A 169 11.18 25.45 -13.49
CA LYS A 169 11.41 24.02 -13.75
C LYS A 169 10.67 23.09 -12.76
N THR A 170 10.13 23.62 -11.67
CA THR A 170 9.45 22.80 -10.66
C THR A 170 8.16 22.23 -11.23
N ALA A 171 8.08 20.89 -11.29
CA ALA A 171 6.90 20.17 -11.77
C ALA A 171 5.88 19.95 -10.66
N LEU A 172 6.33 19.53 -9.48
CA LEU A 172 5.51 19.30 -8.29
C LEU A 172 6.38 19.31 -7.03
N ILE A 173 5.73 19.33 -5.87
CA ILE A 173 6.34 19.02 -4.57
C ILE A 173 5.79 17.67 -4.14
N TYR A 174 6.68 16.74 -3.79
CA TYR A 174 6.34 15.41 -3.28
C TYR A 174 6.62 15.34 -1.79
N THR A 175 5.70 14.78 -1.01
CA THR A 175 5.90 14.48 0.40
C THR A 175 5.29 13.13 0.77
N VAL A 176 5.71 12.59 1.92
CA VAL A 176 5.18 11.33 2.47
C VAL A 176 4.48 11.59 3.78
N THR A 177 3.60 10.69 4.18
CA THR A 177 2.93 10.70 5.48
C THR A 177 3.54 9.68 6.45
N GLY A 178 2.96 9.59 7.65
CA GLY A 178 3.35 8.67 8.70
C GLY A 178 4.48 9.22 9.59
N TRP A 179 5.10 8.34 10.40
CA TRP A 179 6.00 8.71 11.48
C TRP A 179 7.15 9.67 11.10
N ARG A 180 7.55 9.68 9.82
CA ARG A 180 8.60 10.59 9.34
C ARG A 180 8.10 12.02 9.21
N ALA A 181 6.82 12.19 8.86
CA ALA A 181 6.16 13.49 8.75
C ALA A 181 5.63 14.01 10.10
N GLU A 182 5.51 13.12 11.09
CA GLU A 182 5.01 13.43 12.44
C GLU A 182 6.10 13.95 13.39
N ARG A 183 7.32 14.21 12.88
CA ARG A 183 8.43 14.78 13.64
C ARG A 183 8.22 16.26 13.85
N ASP A 184 8.63 16.78 15.01
CA ASP A 184 8.52 18.20 15.38
C ASP A 184 9.26 19.16 14.42
N ASP A 185 10.32 18.66 13.77
CA ASP A 185 11.16 19.42 12.82
C ASP A 185 10.76 19.22 11.35
N ALA A 186 9.71 18.45 11.06
CA ALA A 186 9.27 18.18 9.70
C ALA A 186 8.52 19.37 9.08
N LEU A 187 8.69 19.57 7.77
CA LEU A 187 7.82 20.43 6.98
C LEU A 187 6.42 19.82 6.94
N THR A 188 5.45 20.40 7.66
CA THR A 188 4.06 19.92 7.66
C THR A 188 3.42 20.10 6.29
N LEU A 189 2.39 19.29 6.00
CA LEU A 189 1.65 19.40 4.74
C LEU A 189 1.03 20.78 4.56
N GLU A 190 0.50 21.38 5.62
CA GLU A 190 -0.08 22.73 5.61
C GLU A 190 0.96 23.79 5.26
N ALA A 191 2.18 23.68 5.80
CA ALA A 191 3.27 24.59 5.48
C ALA A 191 3.70 24.44 4.01
N ILE A 192 3.80 23.21 3.51
CA ILE A 192 4.11 22.93 2.10
C ILE A 192 3.05 23.52 1.20
N VAL A 193 1.78 23.28 1.48
CA VAL A 193 0.65 23.80 0.69
C VAL A 193 0.58 25.33 0.70
N ALA A 194 0.82 25.96 1.85
CA ALA A 194 0.82 27.42 1.97
C ALA A 194 1.88 28.09 1.07
N ILE A 195 3.02 27.42 0.87
CA ILE A 195 4.11 27.91 0.00
C ILE A 195 3.86 27.54 -1.47
N ALA A 196 3.39 26.33 -1.74
CA ALA A 196 3.20 25.79 -3.10
C ALA A 196 2.04 26.46 -3.86
N ARG A 197 0.90 26.68 -3.17
CA ARG A 197 -0.34 27.18 -3.77
C ARG A 197 -0.21 28.56 -4.46
N PRO A 198 0.42 29.58 -3.86
CA PRO A 198 0.62 30.86 -4.53
C PRO A 198 1.52 30.76 -5.77
N ALA A 199 2.41 29.78 -5.81
CA ALA A 199 3.31 29.52 -6.93
C ALA A 199 2.67 28.63 -8.03
N GLY A 200 1.47 28.12 -7.81
CA GLY A 200 0.77 27.21 -8.74
C GLY A 200 1.49 25.88 -8.91
N VAL A 201 2.24 25.41 -7.90
CA VAL A 201 2.97 24.15 -7.94
C VAL A 201 2.16 23.07 -7.23
N PRO A 202 1.79 21.96 -7.92
CA PRO A 202 1.04 20.88 -7.32
C PRO A 202 1.77 20.18 -6.17
N VAL A 203 1.00 19.72 -5.15
CA VAL A 203 1.48 18.93 -4.03
C VAL A 203 0.96 17.51 -4.14
N LEU A 204 1.89 16.55 -4.23
CA LEU A 204 1.64 15.10 -4.26
C LEU A 204 1.98 14.48 -2.92
N VAL A 205 1.02 13.79 -2.31
CA VAL A 205 1.17 13.11 -1.03
C VAL A 205 1.20 11.59 -1.23
N ASP A 206 2.25 10.94 -0.74
CA ASP A 206 2.35 9.49 -0.63
C ASP A 206 1.83 9.04 0.75
N ALA A 207 0.61 8.52 0.77
CA ALA A 207 -0.07 7.97 1.93
C ALA A 207 -0.20 6.43 1.84
N ALA A 208 0.77 5.77 1.18
CA ALA A 208 0.71 4.34 0.85
C ALA A 208 0.35 3.42 2.02
N ALA A 209 0.79 3.76 3.23
CA ALA A 209 0.60 2.92 4.41
C ALA A 209 -0.51 3.41 5.35
N GLU A 210 -1.21 4.48 5.01
CA GLU A 210 -2.25 5.03 5.86
C GLU A 210 -3.59 4.34 5.68
N ASN A 211 -4.38 4.37 6.74
CA ASN A 211 -5.81 4.13 6.65
C ASN A 211 -6.46 5.28 5.90
N PHE A 212 -7.26 4.91 4.91
CA PHE A 212 -8.00 5.84 4.09
C PHE A 212 -9.12 6.53 4.88
N THR A 213 -9.30 7.83 4.70
CA THR A 213 -10.39 8.62 5.32
C THR A 213 -11.34 9.18 4.26
N ILE A 214 -12.61 9.33 4.63
CA ILE A 214 -13.64 9.97 3.80
C ILE A 214 -14.34 11.04 4.64
N PRO A 215 -14.21 12.31 4.28
CA PRO A 215 -13.36 12.88 3.22
C PRO A 215 -11.86 12.62 3.47
N CYS A 216 -11.04 12.74 2.42
CA CYS A 216 -9.60 12.53 2.52
C CYS A 216 -8.93 13.71 3.21
N VAL A 217 -8.36 13.49 4.40
CA VAL A 217 -7.74 14.55 5.22
C VAL A 217 -6.62 15.29 4.52
N HIS A 218 -5.87 14.63 3.63
CA HIS A 218 -4.76 15.26 2.90
C HIS A 218 -5.27 16.20 1.80
N LEU A 219 -6.36 15.84 1.12
CA LEU A 219 -7.01 16.72 0.15
C LEU A 219 -7.66 17.92 0.86
N GLU A 220 -8.28 17.71 2.03
CA GLU A 220 -8.82 18.81 2.85
C GLU A 220 -7.71 19.74 3.35
N ALA A 221 -6.53 19.21 3.69
CA ALA A 221 -5.34 20.01 4.03
C ALA A 221 -4.76 20.76 2.82
N GLY A 222 -5.22 20.47 1.60
CA GLY A 222 -4.90 21.19 0.39
C GLY A 222 -3.88 20.54 -0.52
N ALA A 223 -3.57 19.25 -0.35
CA ALA A 223 -2.86 18.48 -1.34
C ALA A 223 -3.64 18.43 -2.67
N ASP A 224 -2.95 18.46 -3.80
CA ASP A 224 -3.57 18.35 -5.12
C ASP A 224 -3.85 16.89 -5.49
N VAL A 225 -2.97 15.96 -5.08
CA VAL A 225 -3.10 14.52 -5.31
C VAL A 225 -2.59 13.75 -4.09
N VAL A 226 -3.29 12.68 -3.74
CA VAL A 226 -2.87 11.70 -2.73
C VAL A 226 -2.89 10.29 -3.31
N VAL A 227 -1.94 9.45 -2.91
CA VAL A 227 -1.82 8.07 -3.39
C VAL A 227 -1.78 7.09 -2.21
N TYR A 228 -2.64 6.07 -2.27
CA TYR A 228 -2.72 4.98 -1.30
C TYR A 228 -2.37 3.64 -1.95
N SER A 229 -1.83 2.70 -1.16
CA SER A 229 -1.71 1.31 -1.61
C SER A 229 -3.01 0.56 -1.41
N GLY A 230 -3.59 0.02 -2.48
CA GLY A 230 -4.84 -0.76 -2.42
C GLY A 230 -4.70 -2.07 -1.66
N GLY A 231 -3.52 -2.69 -1.71
CA GLY A 231 -3.19 -3.95 -1.02
C GLY A 231 -2.75 -3.79 0.44
N LYS A 232 -3.15 -2.69 1.10
CA LYS A 232 -2.88 -2.47 2.53
C LYS A 232 -4.20 -2.35 3.31
N ALA A 233 -4.45 -1.27 4.04
CA ALA A 233 -5.62 -1.10 4.89
C ALA A 233 -6.95 -1.27 4.13
N ILE A 234 -7.01 -0.86 2.88
CA ILE A 234 -8.20 -0.97 2.02
C ILE A 234 -8.56 -2.46 1.76
N CYS A 235 -7.57 -3.38 1.77
CA CYS A 235 -7.73 -4.80 1.45
C CYS A 235 -8.29 -5.06 0.05
N GLY A 236 -7.88 -4.22 -0.90
CA GLY A 236 -8.06 -4.42 -2.34
C GLY A 236 -6.95 -5.27 -2.95
N PRO A 237 -6.90 -5.39 -4.29
CA PRO A 237 -5.85 -6.15 -4.97
C PRO A 237 -4.46 -5.67 -4.59
N GLN A 238 -3.56 -6.62 -4.33
CA GLN A 238 -2.18 -6.34 -3.87
C GLN A 238 -1.41 -5.43 -4.84
N GLY A 239 -1.62 -5.59 -6.13
CA GLY A 239 -1.00 -4.79 -7.18
C GLY A 239 -1.70 -3.46 -7.45
N ALA A 240 -2.80 -3.11 -6.75
CA ALA A 240 -3.53 -1.89 -7.02
C ALA A 240 -3.09 -0.71 -6.15
N GLY A 241 -3.19 0.51 -6.70
CA GLY A 241 -3.02 1.78 -6.02
C GLY A 241 -4.20 2.71 -6.24
N LEU A 242 -4.69 3.35 -5.19
CA LEU A 242 -5.74 4.36 -5.25
C LEU A 242 -5.10 5.74 -5.35
N VAL A 243 -5.45 6.50 -6.38
CA VAL A 243 -5.01 7.87 -6.60
C VAL A 243 -6.23 8.78 -6.58
N LEU A 244 -6.26 9.78 -5.72
CA LEU A 244 -7.35 10.73 -5.56
C LEU A 244 -6.83 12.17 -5.68
N GLY A 245 -7.61 13.07 -6.24
CA GLY A 245 -7.26 14.48 -6.29
C GLY A 245 -7.80 15.22 -7.51
N ARG A 246 -7.06 16.21 -7.97
CA ARG A 246 -7.44 17.09 -9.07
C ARG A 246 -7.64 16.32 -10.37
N LYS A 247 -8.79 16.55 -11.00
CA LYS A 247 -9.21 15.87 -12.23
C LYS A 247 -8.26 16.13 -13.39
N ASP A 248 -7.81 17.34 -13.58
CA ASP A 248 -6.89 17.71 -14.67
C ASP A 248 -5.57 16.95 -14.58
N ILE A 249 -5.00 16.81 -13.37
CA ILE A 249 -3.77 16.04 -13.14
C ILE A 249 -4.02 14.56 -13.35
N LEU A 250 -5.12 13.99 -12.82
CA LEU A 250 -5.39 12.56 -12.89
C LEU A 250 -5.77 12.10 -14.31
N MET A 251 -6.44 12.94 -15.09
CA MET A 251 -6.66 12.67 -16.51
C MET A 251 -5.35 12.66 -17.32
N ALA A 252 -4.43 13.58 -17.01
CA ALA A 252 -3.10 13.59 -17.61
C ALA A 252 -2.25 12.38 -17.14
N ALA A 253 -2.41 11.96 -15.87
CA ALA A 253 -1.75 10.76 -15.33
C ALA A 253 -2.26 9.47 -15.99
N TRP A 254 -3.55 9.40 -16.32
CA TRP A 254 -4.09 8.29 -17.08
C TRP A 254 -3.45 8.18 -18.48
N GLN A 255 -3.15 9.30 -19.14
CA GLN A 255 -2.44 9.28 -20.42
C GLN A 255 -1.00 8.74 -20.30
N ALA A 256 -0.38 8.82 -19.13
CA ALA A 256 0.91 8.20 -18.85
C ALA A 256 0.82 6.70 -18.54
N SER A 257 -0.38 6.18 -18.22
CA SER A 257 -0.65 4.79 -17.88
C SER A 257 -0.94 3.92 -19.11
N ALA A 258 -0.84 2.59 -18.98
CA ALA A 258 -1.43 1.69 -19.95
C ALA A 258 -2.96 1.89 -20.02
N PRO A 259 -3.61 1.83 -21.20
CA PRO A 259 -3.14 1.22 -22.46
C PRO A 259 -2.28 2.13 -23.34
N HIS A 260 -2.09 3.40 -22.94
CA HIS A 260 -1.34 4.36 -23.73
C HIS A 260 0.17 4.00 -23.78
N HIS A 261 0.87 4.53 -24.77
CA HIS A 261 2.30 4.33 -24.92
C HIS A 261 3.05 5.46 -24.21
N GLY A 262 3.70 5.12 -23.11
CA GLY A 262 4.39 6.08 -22.25
C GLY A 262 5.08 5.39 -21.08
N PRO A 263 5.54 6.14 -20.10
CA PRO A 263 6.35 5.60 -18.98
C PRO A 263 5.61 4.60 -18.11
N GLY A 264 4.26 4.62 -18.09
CA GLY A 264 3.45 3.68 -17.33
C GLY A 264 3.04 2.43 -18.09
N ARG A 265 3.56 2.21 -19.31
CA ARG A 265 3.24 0.99 -20.06
C ARG A 265 3.80 -0.27 -19.42
N ASP A 266 4.83 -0.16 -18.63
CA ASP A 266 5.44 -1.21 -17.80
C ASP A 266 4.70 -1.44 -16.45
N ASN A 267 3.73 -0.58 -16.12
CA ASN A 267 2.89 -0.65 -14.93
C ASN A 267 1.41 -0.77 -15.33
N LYS A 268 1.11 -1.84 -16.07
CA LYS A 268 -0.24 -2.06 -16.58
C LYS A 268 -1.17 -2.59 -15.49
N VAL A 269 -2.13 -1.76 -15.07
CA VAL A 269 -3.25 -2.18 -14.22
C VAL A 269 -4.32 -2.90 -15.07
N GLY A 270 -4.80 -4.06 -14.64
CA GLY A 270 -5.87 -4.81 -15.29
C GLY A 270 -7.26 -4.27 -14.92
N ARG A 271 -8.26 -4.60 -15.74
CA ARG A 271 -9.66 -4.28 -15.43
C ARG A 271 -10.14 -4.96 -14.15
N GLU A 272 -9.54 -6.10 -13.86
CA GLU A 272 -9.80 -6.90 -12.66
C GLU A 272 -9.36 -6.14 -11.41
N GLU A 273 -8.12 -5.61 -11.40
CA GLU A 273 -7.59 -4.78 -10.33
C GLU A 273 -8.35 -3.46 -10.19
N MET A 274 -8.75 -2.84 -11.31
CA MET A 274 -9.50 -1.59 -11.30
C MET A 274 -10.85 -1.75 -10.61
N LEU A 275 -11.63 -2.78 -10.98
CA LEU A 275 -12.94 -3.03 -10.37
C LEU A 275 -12.82 -3.67 -8.99
N GLY A 276 -11.81 -4.49 -8.75
CA GLY A 276 -11.51 -5.03 -7.43
C GLY A 276 -11.18 -3.93 -6.42
N LEU A 277 -10.37 -2.94 -6.81
CA LEU A 277 -10.06 -1.81 -5.92
C LEU A 277 -11.27 -0.91 -5.72
N LEU A 278 -12.05 -0.62 -6.75
CA LEU A 278 -13.29 0.15 -6.61
C LEU A 278 -14.24 -0.52 -5.61
N ALA A 279 -14.46 -1.83 -5.72
CA ALA A 279 -15.28 -2.57 -4.78
C ALA A 279 -14.72 -2.54 -3.35
N ALA A 280 -13.40 -2.60 -3.19
CA ALA A 280 -12.75 -2.46 -1.88
C ALA A 280 -12.97 -1.08 -1.26
N VAL A 281 -12.90 0.00 -2.05
CA VAL A 281 -13.18 1.37 -1.61
C VAL A 281 -14.65 1.53 -1.25
N GLU A 282 -15.60 1.01 -2.04
CA GLU A 282 -17.02 1.02 -1.68
C GLU A 282 -17.28 0.24 -0.38
N ALA A 283 -16.71 -0.95 -0.25
CA ALA A 283 -16.83 -1.76 0.97
C ALA A 283 -16.24 -1.05 2.20
N TRP A 284 -15.17 -0.26 2.04
CA TRP A 284 -14.58 0.55 3.11
C TRP A 284 -15.59 1.51 3.72
N THR A 285 -16.47 2.12 2.91
CA THR A 285 -17.45 3.11 3.40
C THR A 285 -18.54 2.53 4.28
N ILE A 286 -18.82 1.24 4.15
CA ILE A 286 -19.90 0.55 4.90
C ILE A 286 -19.34 -0.41 5.95
N ARG A 287 -18.01 -0.52 6.07
CA ARG A 287 -17.33 -1.40 7.02
C ARG A 287 -17.54 -0.92 8.45
N ASP A 288 -17.90 -1.81 9.35
CA ASP A 288 -17.91 -1.52 10.79
C ASP A 288 -16.48 -1.58 11.36
N HIS A 289 -15.78 -0.46 11.22
CA HIS A 289 -14.40 -0.33 11.71
C HIS A 289 -14.28 -0.45 13.23
N ALA A 290 -15.33 -0.11 13.97
CA ALA A 290 -15.32 -0.22 15.45
C ALA A 290 -15.44 -1.68 15.89
N ALA A 291 -16.34 -2.44 15.27
CA ALA A 291 -16.45 -3.89 15.53
C ALA A 291 -15.17 -4.63 15.12
N GLU A 292 -14.56 -4.28 13.96
CA GLU A 292 -13.29 -4.86 13.53
C GLU A 292 -12.15 -4.57 14.52
N TRP A 293 -12.08 -3.34 15.03
CA TRP A 293 -11.11 -2.94 16.05
C TRP A 293 -11.27 -3.76 17.34
N GLN A 294 -12.51 -3.97 17.79
CA GLN A 294 -12.76 -4.79 18.98
C GLN A 294 -12.32 -6.24 18.79
N VAL A 295 -12.58 -6.83 17.63
CA VAL A 295 -12.09 -8.18 17.29
C VAL A 295 -10.55 -8.24 17.34
N TRP A 296 -9.86 -7.20 16.92
CA TRP A 296 -8.39 -7.12 17.03
C TRP A 296 -7.94 -7.09 18.50
N LEU A 297 -8.56 -6.25 19.32
CA LEU A 297 -8.24 -6.16 20.76
C LEU A 297 -8.48 -7.49 21.47
N ASP A 298 -9.60 -8.17 21.20
CA ASP A 298 -9.93 -9.46 21.80
C ASP A 298 -8.89 -10.54 21.45
N ARG A 299 -8.43 -10.58 20.20
CA ARG A 299 -7.35 -11.47 19.76
C ARG A 299 -6.04 -11.18 20.49
N LEU A 300 -5.65 -9.91 20.59
CA LEU A 300 -4.43 -9.52 21.29
C LEU A 300 -4.50 -9.84 22.78
N ALA A 301 -5.65 -9.62 23.41
CA ALA A 301 -5.86 -9.97 24.83
C ALA A 301 -5.71 -11.48 25.09
N LEU A 302 -6.24 -12.33 24.19
CA LEU A 302 -6.06 -13.78 24.28
C LEU A 302 -4.59 -14.19 24.17
N ILE A 303 -3.85 -13.58 23.23
CA ILE A 303 -2.42 -13.87 23.05
C ILE A 303 -1.62 -13.39 24.27
N ALA A 304 -1.89 -12.18 24.77
CA ALA A 304 -1.25 -11.61 25.95
C ALA A 304 -1.42 -12.53 27.16
N GLN A 305 -2.66 -12.94 27.45
CA GLN A 305 -2.96 -13.87 28.54
C GLN A 305 -2.15 -15.17 28.48
N ARG A 306 -1.89 -15.68 27.27
CA ARG A 306 -1.08 -16.89 27.08
C ARG A 306 0.41 -16.62 27.24
N ALA A 307 0.90 -15.52 26.72
CA ALA A 307 2.31 -15.15 26.82
C ALA A 307 2.74 -14.90 28.27
N GLU A 308 1.89 -14.26 29.08
CA GLU A 308 2.14 -13.97 30.49
C GLU A 308 2.20 -15.20 31.41
N GLN A 309 1.83 -16.37 30.91
CA GLN A 309 2.04 -17.63 31.62
C GLN A 309 3.52 -18.02 31.70
N VAL A 310 4.37 -17.43 30.87
CA VAL A 310 5.80 -17.63 30.91
C VAL A 310 6.41 -16.65 31.91
N ALA A 311 7.08 -17.18 32.94
CA ALA A 311 7.70 -16.33 33.97
C ALA A 311 8.73 -15.37 33.37
N GLY A 312 8.64 -14.09 33.71
CA GLY A 312 9.51 -13.03 33.20
C GLY A 312 9.10 -12.42 31.88
N VAL A 313 7.97 -12.84 31.31
CA VAL A 313 7.36 -12.22 30.13
C VAL A 313 6.35 -11.17 30.56
N GLU A 314 6.39 -10.02 29.94
CA GLU A 314 5.47 -8.88 30.14
C GLU A 314 4.80 -8.54 28.81
N THR A 315 3.55 -8.07 28.86
CA THR A 315 2.84 -7.64 27.67
C THR A 315 2.29 -6.23 27.79
N SER A 316 2.20 -5.51 26.67
CA SER A 316 1.52 -4.23 26.57
C SER A 316 0.87 -4.07 25.20
N ILE A 317 -0.24 -3.35 25.12
CA ILE A 317 -0.90 -3.02 23.85
C ILE A 317 -0.63 -1.55 23.54
N GLU A 318 0.14 -1.32 22.48
CA GLU A 318 0.39 0.01 21.95
C GLU A 318 -0.76 0.42 21.03
N GLN A 319 -1.22 1.66 21.19
CA GLN A 319 -2.17 2.26 20.27
C GLN A 319 -1.43 2.97 19.13
N PRO A 320 -1.93 2.89 17.89
CA PRO A 320 -1.30 3.60 16.78
C PRO A 320 -1.44 5.11 16.94
N VAL A 321 -0.39 5.82 16.56
CA VAL A 321 -0.43 7.27 16.38
C VAL A 321 -0.77 7.56 14.92
N GLY A 322 -1.67 8.52 14.67
CA GLY A 322 -2.08 8.91 13.31
C GLY A 322 -2.79 7.81 12.52
N LEU A 323 -2.62 7.84 11.20
CA LEU A 323 -3.30 6.96 10.26
C LEU A 323 -2.40 5.83 9.71
N ASN A 324 -1.09 5.93 9.92
CA ASN A 324 -0.13 5.01 9.31
C ASN A 324 -0.21 3.61 9.92
N ASN A 325 -0.51 2.60 9.10
CA ASN A 325 -0.69 1.20 9.51
C ASN A 325 -1.56 1.08 10.78
N ARG A 326 -2.67 1.81 10.83
CA ARG A 326 -3.50 1.99 12.01
C ARG A 326 -4.12 0.68 12.49
N ALA A 327 -3.42 0.02 13.40
CA ALA A 327 -3.89 -1.16 14.13
C ALA A 327 -3.24 -1.18 15.52
N PRO A 328 -3.91 -1.70 16.56
CA PRO A 328 -3.28 -1.91 17.87
C PRO A 328 -2.16 -2.95 17.70
N THR A 329 -1.09 -2.82 18.48
CA THR A 329 0.04 -3.74 18.43
C THR A 329 0.34 -4.29 19.81
N LEU A 330 0.32 -5.61 19.96
CA LEU A 330 0.78 -6.28 21.18
C LEU A 330 2.30 -6.37 21.16
N VAL A 331 2.94 -5.84 22.17
CA VAL A 331 4.35 -6.02 22.48
C VAL A 331 4.46 -7.09 23.56
N ILE A 332 5.22 -8.14 23.28
CA ILE A 332 5.55 -9.19 24.22
C ILE A 332 7.04 -9.08 24.50
N SER A 333 7.44 -8.73 25.73
CA SER A 333 8.82 -8.40 26.08
C SER A 333 9.33 -9.19 27.28
N TRP A 334 10.65 -9.39 27.34
CA TRP A 334 11.33 -10.12 28.41
C TRP A 334 12.79 -9.65 28.55
N ASP A 335 13.42 -10.09 29.65
CA ASP A 335 14.87 -9.95 29.81
C ASP A 335 15.61 -11.05 29.00
N PRO A 336 16.38 -10.70 27.96
CA PRO A 336 17.11 -11.67 27.16
C PRO A 336 18.17 -12.43 27.94
N ALA A 337 18.69 -11.86 29.04
CA ALA A 337 19.64 -12.56 29.91
C ALA A 337 18.96 -13.64 30.75
N ALA A 338 17.69 -13.41 31.16
CA ALA A 338 16.93 -14.38 31.95
C ALA A 338 16.40 -15.55 31.10
N LEU A 339 15.90 -15.26 29.89
CA LEU A 339 15.31 -16.29 29.00
C LEU A 339 16.28 -16.81 27.95
N HIS A 340 17.50 -16.27 27.86
CA HIS A 340 18.58 -16.67 26.93
C HIS A 340 18.14 -16.69 25.45
N ILE A 341 17.23 -15.80 25.07
CA ILE A 341 16.73 -15.66 23.69
C ILE A 341 16.39 -14.21 23.38
N THR A 342 16.67 -13.74 22.16
CA THR A 342 16.29 -12.41 21.67
C THR A 342 14.95 -12.44 20.95
N GLY A 343 14.33 -11.28 20.74
CA GLY A 343 13.10 -11.15 19.95
C GLY A 343 13.33 -11.54 18.49
N GLU A 344 14.49 -11.19 17.92
CA GLU A 344 14.87 -11.61 16.58
C GLU A 344 14.92 -13.14 16.43
N GLN A 345 15.55 -13.84 17.38
CA GLN A 345 15.59 -15.30 17.38
C GLN A 345 14.20 -15.93 17.47
N VAL A 346 13.31 -15.38 18.32
CA VAL A 346 11.91 -15.85 18.40
C VAL A 346 11.19 -15.63 17.08
N ALA A 347 11.33 -14.44 16.47
CA ALA A 347 10.71 -14.13 15.19
C ALA A 347 11.21 -15.05 14.07
N GLU A 348 12.51 -15.35 14.03
CA GLU A 348 13.09 -16.30 13.08
C GLU A 348 12.58 -17.74 13.31
N ASP A 349 12.50 -18.19 14.56
CA ASP A 349 11.97 -19.50 14.92
C ASP A 349 10.51 -19.65 14.45
N PHE A 350 9.67 -18.64 14.68
CA PHE A 350 8.29 -18.63 14.20
C PHE A 350 8.21 -18.66 12.66
N ALA A 351 9.11 -17.98 11.98
CA ALA A 351 9.13 -17.96 10.51
C ALA A 351 9.57 -19.29 9.89
N ARG A 352 10.29 -20.15 10.66
CA ARG A 352 10.84 -21.45 10.17
C ARG A 352 10.00 -22.66 10.59
N LYS A 353 9.33 -22.61 11.76
CA LYS A 353 8.52 -23.72 12.29
C LYS A 353 7.18 -23.82 11.55
N LYS A 354 6.48 -24.94 11.73
CA LYS A 354 5.11 -25.13 11.23
C LYS A 354 4.13 -25.11 12.41
N PRO A 355 3.04 -24.33 12.33
CA PRO A 355 2.75 -23.35 11.27
C PRO A 355 3.79 -22.22 11.27
N ARG A 356 4.05 -21.64 10.08
CA ARG A 356 4.88 -20.44 9.96
C ARG A 356 4.10 -19.22 10.44
N ILE A 357 4.73 -18.42 11.32
CA ILE A 357 4.11 -17.20 11.84
C ILE A 357 5.07 -16.03 11.58
N ALA A 358 4.58 -14.98 10.96
CA ALA A 358 5.34 -13.74 10.79
C ALA A 358 4.97 -12.75 11.89
N VAL A 359 5.94 -12.36 12.71
CA VAL A 359 5.82 -11.32 13.74
C VAL A 359 6.84 -10.21 13.51
N GLY A 360 6.65 -9.05 14.11
CA GLY A 360 7.64 -7.97 14.12
C GLY A 360 8.72 -8.21 15.17
N ASN A 361 9.94 -7.73 14.91
CA ASN A 361 10.98 -7.59 15.94
C ASN A 361 10.69 -6.31 16.75
N GLY A 362 10.85 -6.39 18.07
CA GLY A 362 10.65 -5.29 19.00
C GLY A 362 11.82 -5.09 19.97
N ASP A 363 12.98 -5.76 19.72
CA ASP A 363 14.17 -5.63 20.56
C ASP A 363 14.61 -4.17 20.71
N GLY A 364 14.86 -3.74 21.90
CA GLY A 364 15.30 -2.37 22.21
C GLY A 364 15.43 -2.12 23.71
N GLU A 365 16.16 -1.06 24.09
CA GLU A 365 16.32 -0.59 25.48
C GLU A 365 16.77 -1.68 26.46
N GLY A 366 17.58 -2.67 25.99
CA GLY A 366 18.08 -3.79 26.79
C GLY A 366 17.06 -4.90 27.03
N ARG A 367 15.86 -4.82 26.43
CA ARG A 367 14.84 -5.88 26.47
C ARG A 367 14.74 -6.57 25.11
N ALA A 368 14.44 -7.87 25.15
CA ALA A 368 14.01 -8.60 23.97
C ALA A 368 12.49 -8.47 23.82
N ALA A 369 12.02 -8.33 22.60
CA ALA A 369 10.59 -8.26 22.34
C ALA A 369 10.20 -8.72 20.94
N ILE A 370 8.97 -9.22 20.80
CA ILE A 370 8.26 -9.37 19.52
C ILE A 370 7.02 -8.50 19.49
N ARG A 371 6.58 -8.15 18.28
CA ARG A 371 5.42 -7.30 18.02
C ARG A 371 4.39 -8.05 17.19
N ILE A 372 3.15 -8.03 17.62
CA ILE A 372 2.03 -8.71 16.96
C ILE A 372 1.00 -7.67 16.55
N THR A 373 0.75 -7.58 15.24
CA THR A 373 -0.27 -6.72 14.64
C THR A 373 -1.41 -7.59 14.09
N PRO A 374 -2.65 -7.44 14.58
CA PRO A 374 -3.74 -8.39 14.31
C PRO A 374 -4.48 -8.16 12.99
N SER A 375 -4.22 -7.05 12.29
CA SER A 375 -5.02 -6.58 11.14
C SER A 375 -5.08 -7.57 9.97
N GLN A 376 -4.11 -8.48 9.86
CA GLN A 376 -4.06 -9.50 8.80
C GLN A 376 -4.24 -10.94 9.31
N MET A 377 -4.53 -11.11 10.59
CA MET A 377 -4.85 -12.43 11.15
C MET A 377 -6.22 -12.91 10.64
N GLN A 378 -6.28 -14.12 10.10
CA GLN A 378 -7.50 -14.73 9.61
C GLN A 378 -8.23 -15.49 10.73
N ARG A 379 -9.48 -15.92 10.45
CA ARG A 379 -10.22 -16.81 11.37
C ARG A 379 -9.47 -18.14 11.48
N GLY A 380 -9.27 -18.63 12.70
CA GLY A 380 -8.56 -19.87 12.99
C GLY A 380 -7.06 -19.74 13.17
N ASN A 381 -6.50 -18.53 12.98
CA ASN A 381 -5.10 -18.27 13.30
C ASN A 381 -4.87 -18.13 14.81
#